data_f9334642642e0ec4b6369523b97955e7
#
_entry.id   f9334642642e0ec4b6369523b97955e7
#
_cell.length_a   1.000
_cell.length_b   1.000
_cell.length_c   1.000
_cell.angle_alpha   90.00
_cell.angle_beta   90.00
_cell.angle_gamma   90.00
#
_symmetry.space_group_name_H-M   'P 1'
#
loop_
_entity.id
_entity.type
_entity.pdbx_description
1 polymer ?
#
loop_
_entity_poly.entity_id
_entity_poly.type
_entity_poly.pdbx_seq_one_letter_code
_entity_poly.pdbx_strand_id
1 'polypeptide(L)'
;MLHPGSSTNFSYNQLNMIYESFHLLLNQGIISPSAVGNMGPNLPNFHVTEYGLRCLEERDILPYDIDDYLYSLNEIDNLDEWVKFYIQQALMCFNANCYDSSLIMVGLANEVLVEILIKEYTGYLGKANISEKSVFEGKTESERTISEKYRVYREHLKDISMKSDKELKKLNIHLDVLANETYLSYLRLTRNELAHPANIKIDRITSLMIFISLIKYCEKQYKFVNYYQEYQ
;
A
#
# COMPACT_ATOMS: atom_id res chain seq x y z
N MET A 1 20.95 -27.00 -14.68
CA MET A 1 22.38 -27.14 -14.31
C MET A 1 23.22 -26.68 -15.48
N LEU A 2 23.95 -25.58 -15.34
CA LEU A 2 24.92 -25.14 -16.34
C LEU A 2 26.16 -26.03 -16.19
N HIS A 3 26.59 -26.65 -17.29
CA HIS A 3 27.81 -27.46 -17.28
C HIS A 3 29.04 -26.59 -17.00
N PRO A 4 29.94 -26.99 -16.12
CA PRO A 4 31.19 -26.27 -15.89
C PRO A 4 32.02 -26.38 -17.18
N GLY A 5 32.22 -25.25 -17.88
CA GLY A 5 33.03 -25.15 -19.07
C GLY A 5 32.37 -24.51 -20.31
N SER A 6 31.09 -24.19 -20.26
CA SER A 6 30.45 -23.41 -21.31
C SER A 6 30.70 -21.92 -21.11
N SER A 7 31.55 -21.30 -21.94
CA SER A 7 31.62 -19.83 -21.98
C SER A 7 30.36 -19.29 -22.64
N THR A 8 29.43 -18.83 -21.86
CA THR A 8 28.29 -18.09 -22.37
C THR A 8 28.75 -16.65 -22.64
N ASN A 9 28.84 -16.28 -23.92
CA ASN A 9 29.14 -14.92 -24.33
C ASN A 9 27.88 -14.06 -24.16
N PHE A 10 27.70 -13.46 -22.98
CA PHE A 10 26.66 -12.47 -22.77
C PHE A 10 27.05 -11.15 -23.45
N SER A 11 26.11 -10.49 -24.08
CA SER A 11 26.28 -9.10 -24.51
C SER A 11 26.45 -8.18 -23.28
N TYR A 12 27.05 -7.00 -23.51
CA TYR A 12 27.23 -5.99 -22.44
C TYR A 12 25.91 -5.67 -21.72
N ASN A 13 24.83 -5.51 -22.48
CA ASN A 13 23.51 -5.23 -21.90
C ASN A 13 22.97 -6.40 -21.03
N GLN A 14 23.19 -7.64 -21.47
CA GLN A 14 22.79 -8.81 -20.67
C GLN A 14 23.61 -8.93 -19.39
N LEU A 15 24.90 -8.59 -19.44
CA LEU A 15 25.74 -8.55 -18.23
C LEU A 15 25.25 -7.49 -17.25
N ASN A 16 24.94 -6.29 -17.72
CA ASN A 16 24.38 -5.24 -16.87
C ASN A 16 23.07 -5.68 -16.21
N MET A 17 22.13 -6.26 -16.94
CA MET A 17 20.89 -6.78 -16.39
C MET A 17 21.13 -7.87 -15.32
N ILE A 18 22.12 -8.74 -15.52
CA ILE A 18 22.47 -9.77 -14.51
C ILE A 18 23.02 -9.11 -13.25
N TYR A 19 23.90 -8.11 -13.38
CA TYR A 19 24.45 -7.39 -12.22
C TYR A 19 23.37 -6.60 -11.48
N GLU A 20 22.50 -5.90 -12.19
CA GLU A 20 21.38 -5.17 -11.60
C GLU A 20 20.44 -6.10 -10.83
N SER A 21 20.04 -7.23 -11.44
CA SER A 21 19.22 -8.25 -10.80
C SER A 21 19.89 -8.83 -9.55
N PHE A 22 21.19 -9.10 -9.62
CA PHE A 22 21.95 -9.62 -8.49
C PHE A 22 21.98 -8.63 -7.31
N HIS A 23 22.24 -7.36 -7.60
CA HIS A 23 22.24 -6.31 -6.58
C HIS A 23 20.84 -6.08 -6.00
N LEU A 24 19.79 -6.17 -6.81
CA LEU A 24 18.42 -6.08 -6.36
C LEU A 24 18.09 -7.20 -5.36
N LEU A 25 18.41 -8.45 -5.71
CA LEU A 25 18.18 -9.61 -4.84
C LEU A 25 18.99 -9.53 -3.53
N LEU A 26 20.21 -8.98 -3.58
CA LEU A 26 21.02 -8.73 -2.38
C LEU A 26 20.36 -7.69 -1.48
N ASN A 27 19.94 -6.57 -2.05
CA ASN A 27 19.30 -5.48 -1.31
C ASN A 27 17.97 -5.92 -0.68
N GLN A 28 17.26 -6.82 -1.34
CA GLN A 28 16.02 -7.41 -0.82
C GLN A 28 16.27 -8.51 0.22
N GLY A 29 17.51 -8.92 0.44
CA GLY A 29 17.84 -10.00 1.37
C GLY A 29 17.40 -11.41 0.91
N ILE A 30 17.05 -11.55 -0.37
CA ILE A 30 16.69 -12.85 -0.99
C ILE A 30 17.91 -13.74 -1.13
N ILE A 31 19.04 -13.14 -1.48
CA ILE A 31 20.35 -13.79 -1.53
C ILE A 31 21.32 -13.09 -0.58
N SER A 32 22.35 -13.80 -0.17
CA SER A 32 23.45 -13.27 0.64
C SER A 32 24.79 -13.74 0.09
N PRO A 33 25.87 -12.94 0.18
CA PRO A 33 27.18 -13.38 -0.21
C PRO A 33 27.59 -14.64 0.59
N SER A 34 28.21 -15.59 -0.10
CA SER A 34 28.73 -16.78 0.58
C SER A 34 30.08 -16.46 1.23
N ALA A 35 30.32 -17.02 2.41
CA ALA A 35 31.56 -16.83 3.18
C ALA A 35 32.80 -17.45 2.48
N VAL A 36 32.59 -18.29 1.48
CA VAL A 36 33.67 -19.02 0.78
C VAL A 36 33.62 -18.69 -0.71
N GLY A 37 34.60 -17.94 -1.20
CA GLY A 37 34.77 -17.70 -2.63
C GLY A 37 35.66 -16.49 -2.91
N ASN A 38 36.47 -16.59 -3.97
CA ASN A 38 37.29 -15.50 -4.45
C ASN A 38 36.43 -14.34 -4.93
N MET A 39 36.72 -13.15 -4.45
CA MET A 39 36.25 -11.91 -5.05
C MET A 39 37.02 -11.66 -6.36
N GLY A 40 36.65 -12.37 -7.40
CA GLY A 40 37.12 -12.09 -8.77
C GLY A 40 36.21 -11.06 -9.46
N PRO A 41 36.51 -10.69 -10.72
CA PRO A 41 35.65 -9.81 -11.50
C PRO A 41 34.31 -10.41 -11.85
N ASN A 42 34.06 -11.66 -11.45
CA ASN A 42 32.80 -12.36 -11.59
C ASN A 42 31.91 -12.09 -10.40
N LEU A 43 30.60 -12.32 -10.57
CA LEU A 43 29.64 -12.24 -9.47
C LEU A 43 30.13 -13.08 -8.28
N PRO A 44 30.08 -12.54 -7.04
CA PRO A 44 30.50 -13.27 -5.87
C PRO A 44 29.62 -14.52 -5.68
N ASN A 45 30.21 -15.55 -5.07
CA ASN A 45 29.42 -16.70 -4.66
C ASN A 45 28.32 -16.24 -3.68
N PHE A 46 27.12 -16.72 -3.87
CA PHE A 46 25.97 -16.38 -3.06
C PHE A 46 25.18 -17.63 -2.69
N HIS A 47 24.37 -17.53 -1.66
CA HIS A 47 23.37 -18.50 -1.30
C HIS A 47 22.00 -17.82 -1.17
N VAL A 48 20.93 -18.57 -1.42
CA VAL A 48 19.57 -18.13 -1.16
C VAL A 48 19.35 -18.14 0.34
N THR A 49 18.85 -17.04 0.89
CA THR A 49 18.57 -16.93 2.33
C THR A 49 17.33 -17.75 2.71
N GLU A 50 17.11 -18.01 4.01
CA GLU A 50 15.85 -18.61 4.48
C GLU A 50 14.63 -17.80 4.04
N TYR A 51 14.77 -16.50 4.01
CA TYR A 51 13.77 -15.59 3.50
C TYR A 51 13.51 -15.80 2.00
N GLY A 52 14.58 -15.85 1.20
CA GLY A 52 14.48 -16.13 -0.23
C GLY A 52 13.85 -17.50 -0.55
N LEU A 53 14.12 -18.52 0.26
CA LEU A 53 13.46 -19.82 0.13
C LEU A 53 11.95 -19.71 0.39
N ARG A 54 11.53 -18.97 1.41
CA ARG A 54 10.10 -18.74 1.69
C ARG A 54 9.40 -18.01 0.55
N CYS A 55 10.02 -16.99 -0.03
CA CYS A 55 9.47 -16.30 -1.19
C CYS A 55 9.26 -17.23 -2.39
N LEU A 56 10.14 -18.21 -2.58
CA LEU A 56 10.00 -19.21 -3.65
C LEU A 56 8.90 -20.24 -3.35
N GLU A 57 8.72 -20.63 -2.10
CA GLU A 57 7.72 -21.61 -1.67
C GLU A 57 6.30 -21.02 -1.69
N GLU A 58 6.13 -19.81 -1.21
CA GLU A 58 4.83 -19.18 -1.04
C GLU A 58 4.27 -18.65 -2.35
N ARG A 59 5.12 -18.41 -3.36
CA ARG A 59 4.75 -17.76 -4.65
C ARG A 59 3.83 -16.57 -4.46
N ASP A 60 3.98 -15.87 -3.36
CA ASP A 60 3.07 -14.82 -2.95
C ASP A 60 3.69 -13.46 -3.25
N ILE A 61 2.85 -12.52 -3.69
CA ILE A 61 3.21 -11.11 -3.87
C ILE A 61 3.42 -10.54 -2.47
N LEU A 62 4.61 -10.69 -1.97
CA LEU A 62 5.00 -10.05 -0.72
C LEU A 62 5.47 -8.62 -1.03
N PRO A 63 5.36 -7.67 -0.10
CA PRO A 63 5.81 -6.29 -0.29
C PRO A 63 7.31 -6.16 -0.57
N TYR A 64 8.01 -7.26 -0.68
CA TYR A 64 9.42 -7.36 -1.08
C TYR A 64 9.62 -7.27 -2.58
N ASP A 65 8.65 -7.70 -3.37
CA ASP A 65 8.63 -7.47 -4.80
C ASP A 65 7.86 -6.17 -5.07
N ILE A 66 8.60 -5.07 -5.20
CA ILE A 66 8.02 -3.75 -5.44
C ILE A 66 7.26 -3.75 -6.76
N ASP A 67 7.80 -4.39 -7.78
CA ASP A 67 7.23 -4.34 -9.15
C ASP A 67 5.89 -5.08 -9.21
N ASP A 68 5.79 -6.28 -8.63
CA ASP A 68 4.55 -7.06 -8.58
C ASP A 68 3.51 -6.40 -7.65
N TYR A 69 3.96 -5.81 -6.53
CA TYR A 69 3.08 -5.07 -5.64
C TYR A 69 2.50 -3.82 -6.33
N LEU A 70 3.35 -3.07 -7.04
CA LEU A 70 2.92 -1.89 -7.81
C LEU A 70 2.06 -2.29 -9.02
N TYR A 71 2.30 -3.44 -9.63
CA TYR A 71 1.43 -3.98 -10.66
C TYR A 71 0.00 -4.16 -10.11
N SER A 72 -0.14 -4.82 -8.96
CA SER A 72 -1.44 -5.02 -8.31
C SER A 72 -2.13 -3.70 -7.93
N LEU A 73 -1.37 -2.67 -7.53
CA LEU A 73 -1.91 -1.34 -7.30
C LEU A 73 -2.37 -0.66 -8.59
N ASN A 74 -1.67 -0.88 -9.72
CA ASN A 74 -2.04 -0.31 -11.02
C ASN A 74 -3.32 -0.92 -11.61
N GLU A 75 -3.75 -2.10 -11.14
CA GLU A 75 -5.05 -2.70 -11.51
C GLU A 75 -6.23 -1.99 -10.83
N ILE A 76 -5.98 -1.06 -9.90
CA ILE A 76 -7.03 -0.26 -9.26
C ILE A 76 -7.40 0.90 -10.19
N ASP A 77 -8.63 0.89 -10.69
CA ASP A 77 -9.14 1.92 -11.59
C ASP A 77 -9.08 3.31 -10.94
N ASN A 78 -8.56 4.28 -11.70
CA ASN A 78 -8.43 5.68 -11.30
C ASN A 78 -7.60 5.94 -10.02
N LEU A 79 -6.67 5.05 -9.69
CA LEU A 79 -5.77 5.25 -8.56
C LEU A 79 -4.99 6.57 -8.71
N ASP A 80 -5.11 7.43 -7.70
CA ASP A 80 -4.43 8.73 -7.67
C ASP A 80 -2.91 8.58 -7.60
N GLU A 81 -2.20 9.42 -8.37
CA GLU A 81 -0.73 9.37 -8.49
C GLU A 81 -0.01 9.65 -7.16
N TRP A 82 -0.57 10.46 -6.28
CA TRP A 82 0.03 10.72 -4.96
C TRP A 82 -0.16 9.55 -4.01
N VAL A 83 -1.32 8.89 -4.04
CA VAL A 83 -1.54 7.65 -3.28
C VAL A 83 -0.52 6.61 -3.72
N LYS A 84 -0.37 6.40 -5.03
CA LYS A 84 0.62 5.48 -5.59
C LYS A 84 2.05 5.86 -5.21
N PHE A 85 2.41 7.14 -5.32
CA PHE A 85 3.73 7.65 -4.97
C PHE A 85 4.08 7.32 -3.50
N TYR A 86 3.20 7.64 -2.56
CA TYR A 86 3.46 7.39 -1.14
C TYR A 86 3.54 5.90 -0.83
N ILE A 87 2.73 5.05 -1.46
CA ILE A 87 2.82 3.59 -1.31
C ILE A 87 4.16 3.07 -1.84
N GLN A 88 4.62 3.57 -2.97
CA GLN A 88 5.94 3.22 -3.51
C GLN A 88 7.07 3.62 -2.55
N GLN A 89 7.04 4.82 -1.99
CA GLN A 89 8.00 5.25 -0.98
C GLN A 89 7.94 4.36 0.28
N ALA A 90 6.73 3.98 0.70
CA ALA A 90 6.54 3.07 1.81
C ALA A 90 7.20 1.70 1.58
N LEU A 91 7.03 1.12 0.39
CA LEU A 91 7.67 -0.14 0.00
C LEU A 91 9.21 -0.04 -0.01
N MET A 92 9.74 1.06 -0.54
CA MET A 92 11.20 1.30 -0.52
C MET A 92 11.73 1.37 0.92
N CYS A 93 11.05 2.10 1.81
CA CYS A 93 11.40 2.14 3.23
C CYS A 93 11.30 0.76 3.90
N PHE A 94 10.25 -0.01 3.60
CA PHE A 94 10.08 -1.36 4.13
C PHE A 94 11.22 -2.28 3.72
N ASN A 95 11.59 -2.28 2.44
CA ASN A 95 12.68 -3.09 1.91
C ASN A 95 14.07 -2.65 2.44
N ALA A 96 14.20 -1.39 2.84
CA ALA A 96 15.38 -0.88 3.54
C ALA A 96 15.37 -1.18 5.06
N ASN A 97 14.41 -1.96 5.57
CA ASN A 97 14.18 -2.23 6.99
C ASN A 97 13.87 -0.99 7.84
N CYS A 98 13.39 0.09 7.22
CA CYS A 98 12.95 1.32 7.88
C CYS A 98 11.44 1.27 8.13
N TYR A 99 10.99 0.36 9.01
CA TYR A 99 9.56 0.04 9.18
C TYR A 99 8.73 1.22 9.69
N ASP A 100 9.26 2.01 10.63
CA ASP A 100 8.57 3.20 11.12
C ASP A 100 8.33 4.22 10.00
N SER A 101 9.37 4.50 9.20
CA SER A 101 9.27 5.40 8.04
C SER A 101 8.30 4.86 6.99
N SER A 102 8.31 3.55 6.77
CA SER A 102 7.40 2.87 5.86
C SER A 102 5.93 3.14 6.24
N LEU A 103 5.59 3.00 7.52
CA LEU A 103 4.21 3.23 7.98
C LEU A 103 3.82 4.71 8.00
N ILE A 104 4.76 5.62 8.19
CA ILE A 104 4.50 7.06 8.00
C ILE A 104 4.08 7.32 6.56
N MET A 105 4.77 6.74 5.57
CA MET A 105 4.43 6.89 4.15
C MET A 105 3.07 6.26 3.81
N VAL A 106 2.73 5.08 4.35
CA VAL A 106 1.38 4.50 4.23
C VAL A 106 0.32 5.42 4.84
N GLY A 107 0.63 6.06 5.98
CA GLY A 107 -0.23 7.06 6.60
C GLY A 107 -0.53 8.24 5.66
N LEU A 108 0.50 8.78 5.00
CA LEU A 108 0.35 9.87 4.02
C LEU A 108 -0.48 9.44 2.81
N ALA A 109 -0.27 8.24 2.28
CA ALA A 109 -1.10 7.68 1.21
C ALA A 109 -2.59 7.63 1.63
N ASN A 110 -2.86 7.18 2.85
CA ASN A 110 -4.22 7.13 3.38
C ASN A 110 -4.84 8.51 3.57
N GLU A 111 -4.06 9.52 3.96
CA GLU A 111 -4.58 10.90 4.07
C GLU A 111 -5.06 11.43 2.73
N VAL A 112 -4.25 11.29 1.70
CA VAL A 112 -4.63 11.68 0.33
C VAL A 112 -5.88 10.93 -0.09
N LEU A 113 -5.94 9.63 0.13
CA LEU A 113 -7.10 8.80 -0.22
C LEU A 113 -8.38 9.26 0.48
N VAL A 114 -8.31 9.58 1.78
CA VAL A 114 -9.47 10.04 2.54
C VAL A 114 -9.93 11.42 2.07
N GLU A 115 -9.02 12.32 1.73
CA GLU A 115 -9.37 13.63 1.16
C GLU A 115 -10.07 13.48 -0.20
N ILE A 116 -9.60 12.58 -1.06
CA ILE A 116 -10.26 12.26 -2.33
C ILE A 116 -11.67 11.72 -2.07
N LEU A 117 -11.82 10.74 -1.16
CA LEU A 117 -13.12 10.17 -0.80
C LEU A 117 -14.12 11.24 -0.36
N ILE A 118 -13.71 12.13 0.54
CA ILE A 118 -14.57 13.20 1.07
C ILE A 118 -14.96 14.16 -0.04
N LYS A 119 -14.02 14.56 -0.90
CA LYS A 119 -14.26 15.44 -2.04
C LYS A 119 -15.29 14.85 -3.01
N GLU A 120 -15.06 13.61 -3.44
CA GLU A 120 -15.93 12.95 -4.42
C GLU A 120 -17.32 12.66 -3.81
N TYR A 121 -17.37 12.25 -2.53
CA TYR A 121 -18.62 12.08 -1.82
C TYR A 121 -19.41 13.38 -1.70
N THR A 122 -18.77 14.49 -1.40
CA THR A 122 -19.42 15.82 -1.38
C THR A 122 -19.99 16.20 -2.74
N GLY A 123 -19.25 15.88 -3.81
CA GLY A 123 -19.74 16.03 -5.20
C GLY A 123 -20.99 15.19 -5.46
N TYR A 124 -20.98 13.92 -5.06
CA TYR A 124 -22.12 13.00 -5.14
C TYR A 124 -23.35 13.53 -4.38
N LEU A 125 -23.19 14.00 -3.15
CA LEU A 125 -24.30 14.58 -2.39
C LEU A 125 -24.97 15.75 -3.11
N GLY A 126 -24.17 16.58 -3.79
CA GLY A 126 -24.69 17.68 -4.59
C GLY A 126 -25.46 17.21 -5.82
N LYS A 127 -24.94 16.26 -6.58
CA LYS A 127 -25.59 15.69 -7.77
C LYS A 127 -26.88 14.96 -7.43
N ALA A 128 -26.90 14.22 -6.34
CA ALA A 128 -28.07 13.49 -5.84
C ALA A 128 -29.12 14.40 -5.17
N ASN A 129 -28.90 15.72 -5.13
CA ASN A 129 -29.78 16.69 -4.45
C ASN A 129 -30.07 16.34 -2.98
N ILE A 130 -29.06 15.82 -2.28
CA ILE A 130 -29.19 15.44 -0.88
C ILE A 130 -29.03 16.70 -0.02
N SER A 131 -30.05 17.04 0.73
CA SER A 131 -30.14 18.27 1.54
C SER A 131 -29.05 18.35 2.64
N GLU A 132 -28.54 17.19 3.04
CA GLU A 132 -27.50 17.06 4.06
C GLU A 132 -26.10 17.46 3.61
N LYS A 133 -25.91 17.82 2.31
CA LYS A 133 -24.58 18.21 1.78
C LYS A 133 -23.91 19.29 2.61
N SER A 134 -24.59 20.41 2.87
CA SER A 134 -24.02 21.52 3.65
C SER A 134 -23.72 21.17 5.10
N VAL A 135 -24.52 20.29 5.68
CA VAL A 135 -24.29 19.78 7.03
C VAL A 135 -23.05 18.87 7.06
N PHE A 136 -22.89 18.02 6.06
CA PHE A 136 -21.72 17.15 5.93
C PHE A 136 -20.43 17.97 5.73
N GLU A 137 -20.46 18.94 4.80
CA GLU A 137 -19.34 19.87 4.56
C GLU A 137 -18.93 20.59 5.86
N GLY A 138 -19.86 21.22 6.54
CA GLY A 138 -19.57 21.92 7.79
C GLY A 138 -18.98 21.01 8.90
N LYS A 139 -19.47 19.76 9.00
CA LYS A 139 -18.91 18.79 9.93
C LYS A 139 -17.49 18.37 9.57
N THR A 140 -17.21 18.08 8.30
CA THR A 140 -15.88 17.66 7.87
C THR A 140 -14.86 18.79 7.92
N GLU A 141 -15.24 20.03 7.62
CA GLU A 141 -14.38 21.21 7.72
C GLU A 141 -14.03 21.56 9.18
N SER A 142 -14.92 21.28 10.14
CA SER A 142 -14.67 21.52 11.56
C SER A 142 -13.66 20.56 12.17
N GLU A 143 -13.46 19.38 11.56
CA GLU A 143 -12.56 18.37 12.09
C GLU A 143 -11.09 18.64 11.70
N ARG A 144 -10.20 18.49 12.69
CA ARG A 144 -8.79 18.82 12.56
C ARG A 144 -7.95 17.68 11.99
N THR A 145 -8.38 16.44 12.23
CA THR A 145 -7.60 15.27 11.83
C THR A 145 -8.28 14.48 10.72
N ILE A 146 -7.50 13.88 9.85
CA ILE A 146 -7.98 13.00 8.78
C ILE A 146 -8.82 11.83 9.34
N SER A 147 -8.44 11.32 10.50
CA SER A 147 -9.16 10.23 11.17
C SER A 147 -10.58 10.65 11.58
N GLU A 148 -10.74 11.88 12.11
CA GLU A 148 -12.05 12.42 12.47
C GLU A 148 -12.89 12.72 11.24
N LYS A 149 -12.31 13.31 10.19
CA LYS A 149 -12.97 13.51 8.91
C LYS A 149 -13.47 12.20 8.31
N TYR A 150 -12.65 11.15 8.33
CA TYR A 150 -13.06 9.83 7.86
C TYR A 150 -14.18 9.23 8.71
N ARG A 151 -14.17 9.40 10.03
CA ARG A 151 -15.26 8.97 10.91
C ARG A 151 -16.57 9.66 10.54
N VAL A 152 -16.55 10.99 10.35
CA VAL A 152 -17.74 11.76 9.92
C VAL A 152 -18.25 11.25 8.57
N TYR A 153 -17.36 11.00 7.61
CA TYR A 153 -17.71 10.41 6.33
C TYR A 153 -18.39 9.05 6.49
N ARG A 154 -17.83 8.16 7.29
CA ARG A 154 -18.38 6.81 7.49
C ARG A 154 -19.75 6.81 8.16
N GLU A 155 -19.93 7.63 9.17
CA GLU A 155 -21.22 7.79 9.86
C GLU A 155 -22.29 8.31 8.89
N HIS A 156 -21.97 9.36 8.14
CA HIS A 156 -22.89 9.95 7.18
C HIS A 156 -23.21 8.99 6.02
N LEU A 157 -22.21 8.30 5.48
CA LEU A 157 -22.40 7.28 4.44
C LEU A 157 -23.35 6.17 4.91
N LYS A 158 -23.21 5.71 6.15
CA LYS A 158 -24.09 4.69 6.74
C LYS A 158 -25.54 5.19 6.77
N ASP A 159 -25.77 6.41 7.19
CA ASP A 159 -27.11 6.99 7.29
C ASP A 159 -27.77 7.16 5.91
N ILE A 160 -27.01 7.67 4.93
CA ILE A 160 -27.51 7.88 3.56
C ILE A 160 -27.75 6.53 2.85
N SER A 161 -26.84 5.58 2.96
CA SER A 161 -26.97 4.26 2.31
C SER A 161 -28.20 3.48 2.80
N MET A 162 -28.65 3.73 4.03
CA MET A 162 -29.87 3.12 4.56
C MET A 162 -31.15 3.74 3.96
N LYS A 163 -31.09 5.00 3.52
CA LYS A 163 -32.28 5.79 3.15
C LYS A 163 -32.59 5.79 1.65
N SER A 164 -31.60 5.76 0.76
CA SER A 164 -31.86 6.24 -0.59
C SER A 164 -31.28 5.48 -1.78
N ASP A 165 -30.21 4.73 -1.67
CA ASP A 165 -29.52 4.17 -2.83
C ASP A 165 -29.20 2.70 -2.68
N LYS A 166 -29.77 1.86 -3.59
CA LYS A 166 -29.54 0.42 -3.57
C LYS A 166 -28.12 0.02 -3.90
N GLU A 167 -27.47 0.71 -4.82
CA GLU A 167 -26.06 0.43 -5.22
C GLU A 167 -25.11 0.88 -4.11
N LEU A 168 -25.30 2.07 -3.56
CA LEU A 168 -24.52 2.57 -2.43
C LEU A 168 -24.68 1.66 -1.20
N LYS A 169 -25.88 1.13 -0.99
CA LYS A 169 -26.13 0.15 0.07
C LYS A 169 -25.36 -1.14 -0.16
N LYS A 170 -25.32 -1.67 -1.39
CA LYS A 170 -24.52 -2.85 -1.73
C LYS A 170 -23.04 -2.62 -1.49
N LEU A 171 -22.49 -1.49 -1.96
CA LEU A 171 -21.09 -1.11 -1.73
C LEU A 171 -20.78 -1.02 -0.23
N ASN A 172 -21.68 -0.43 0.57
CA ASN A 172 -21.48 -0.28 2.01
C ASN A 172 -21.56 -1.60 2.78
N ILE A 173 -22.41 -2.54 2.35
CA ILE A 173 -22.49 -3.89 2.97
C ILE A 173 -21.20 -4.68 2.71
N HIS A 174 -20.59 -4.53 1.53
CA HIS A 174 -19.34 -5.20 1.18
C HIS A 174 -18.10 -4.57 1.80
N LEU A 175 -18.23 -3.41 2.46
CA LEU A 175 -17.20 -2.92 3.35
C LEU A 175 -17.15 -3.83 4.56
N ASP A 176 -16.16 -4.72 4.54
CA ASP A 176 -15.83 -5.50 5.74
C ASP A 176 -15.41 -4.52 6.83
N VAL A 177 -16.37 -4.21 7.69
CA VAL A 177 -16.24 -3.17 8.74
C VAL A 177 -15.02 -3.47 9.60
N LEU A 178 -14.79 -4.75 9.90
CA LEU A 178 -13.70 -5.18 10.76
C LEU A 178 -12.33 -4.91 10.11
N ALA A 179 -12.16 -5.23 8.83
CA ALA A 179 -10.91 -5.01 8.12
C ALA A 179 -10.58 -3.52 7.97
N ASN A 180 -11.59 -2.68 7.71
CA ASN A 180 -11.39 -1.24 7.60
C ASN A 180 -11.12 -0.56 8.94
N GLU A 181 -11.86 -0.91 9.98
CA GLU A 181 -11.66 -0.34 11.31
C GLU A 181 -10.31 -0.76 11.90
N THR A 182 -9.92 -2.01 11.73
CA THR A 182 -8.62 -2.50 12.15
C THR A 182 -7.50 -1.79 11.41
N TYR A 183 -7.61 -1.65 10.09
CA TYR A 183 -6.60 -0.98 9.27
C TYR A 183 -6.46 0.51 9.64
N LEU A 184 -7.57 1.22 9.79
CA LEU A 184 -7.58 2.63 10.18
C LEU A 184 -7.08 2.84 11.62
N SER A 185 -7.43 1.94 12.53
CA SER A 185 -6.91 1.97 13.89
C SER A 185 -5.39 1.77 13.91
N TYR A 186 -4.87 0.87 13.08
CA TYR A 186 -3.44 0.68 12.90
C TYR A 186 -2.76 1.93 12.33
N LEU A 187 -3.29 2.53 11.28
CA LEU A 187 -2.75 3.76 10.69
C LEU A 187 -2.78 4.94 11.67
N ARG A 188 -3.85 5.04 12.46
CA ARG A 188 -3.98 6.08 13.49
C ARG A 188 -2.97 5.91 14.62
N LEU A 189 -2.80 4.69 15.12
CA LEU A 189 -1.83 4.37 16.16
C LEU A 189 -0.41 4.66 15.67
N THR A 190 -0.06 4.16 14.49
CA THR A 190 1.28 4.31 13.94
C THR A 190 1.63 5.77 13.67
N ARG A 191 0.73 6.57 13.10
CA ARG A 191 1.04 7.97 12.80
C ARG A 191 1.17 8.83 14.05
N ASN A 192 0.20 8.76 14.97
CA ASN A 192 0.22 9.57 16.17
C ASN A 192 1.36 9.18 17.13
N GLU A 193 1.71 7.90 17.18
CA GLU A 193 2.74 7.38 18.06
C GLU A 193 4.14 7.47 17.45
N LEU A 194 4.27 7.31 16.11
CA LEU A 194 5.55 7.43 15.41
C LEU A 194 5.93 8.89 15.12
N ALA A 195 4.97 9.80 14.93
CA ALA A 195 5.24 11.22 14.74
C ALA A 195 5.68 11.92 16.04
N HIS A 196 5.44 11.31 17.18
CA HIS A 196 5.96 11.76 18.46
C HIS A 196 7.09 10.83 18.91
N PRO A 197 8.15 11.34 19.58
CA PRO A 197 9.24 10.53 20.08
C PRO A 197 8.75 9.62 21.23
N ALA A 198 7.89 8.69 20.89
CA ALA A 198 7.41 7.64 21.78
C ALA A 198 8.31 6.41 21.62
N ASN A 199 8.48 5.64 22.67
CA ASN A 199 9.32 4.46 22.73
C ASN A 199 8.74 3.24 21.96
N ILE A 200 7.92 3.47 20.94
CA ILE A 200 7.31 2.41 20.14
C ILE A 200 8.14 2.22 18.89
N LYS A 201 8.61 1.01 18.69
CA LYS A 201 9.25 0.57 17.44
C LYS A 201 8.32 -0.40 16.77
N ILE A 202 8.05 -0.14 15.51
CA ILE A 202 7.29 -1.05 14.66
C ILE A 202 8.22 -2.17 14.21
N ASP A 203 7.78 -3.40 14.42
CA ASP A 203 8.48 -4.56 13.90
C ASP A 203 8.07 -4.86 12.43
N ARG A 204 8.85 -5.72 11.82
CA ARG A 204 8.66 -6.15 10.44
C ARG A 204 7.31 -6.82 10.22
N ILE A 205 6.87 -7.67 11.15
CA ILE A 205 5.63 -8.44 11.01
C ILE A 205 4.43 -7.49 10.99
N THR A 206 4.39 -6.54 11.91
CA THR A 206 3.36 -5.51 11.97
C THR A 206 3.29 -4.70 10.66
N SER A 207 4.43 -4.27 10.16
CA SER A 207 4.52 -3.54 8.89
C SER A 207 4.04 -4.39 7.71
N LEU A 208 4.44 -5.67 7.67
CA LEU A 208 4.04 -6.62 6.64
C LEU A 208 2.52 -6.82 6.60
N MET A 209 1.88 -7.01 7.76
CA MET A 209 0.43 -7.17 7.85
C MET A 209 -0.34 -5.98 7.26
N ILE A 210 0.20 -4.77 7.45
CA ILE A 210 -0.38 -3.55 6.88
C ILE A 210 -0.28 -3.57 5.36
N PHE A 211 0.88 -3.93 4.79
CA PHE A 211 1.04 -4.01 3.34
C PHE A 211 0.14 -5.06 2.70
N ILE A 212 0.00 -6.25 3.30
CA ILE A 212 -0.89 -7.31 2.79
C ILE A 212 -2.34 -6.82 2.70
N SER A 213 -2.78 -6.02 3.66
CA SER A 213 -4.15 -5.49 3.69
C SER A 213 -4.35 -4.22 2.86
N LEU A 214 -3.28 -3.48 2.54
CA LEU A 214 -3.33 -2.16 1.92
C LEU A 214 -3.95 -2.19 0.52
N ILE A 215 -3.59 -3.15 -0.33
CA ILE A 215 -4.15 -3.26 -1.70
C ILE A 215 -5.66 -3.42 -1.63
N LYS A 216 -6.15 -4.38 -0.85
CA LYS A 216 -7.60 -4.62 -0.69
C LYS A 216 -8.31 -3.44 -0.08
N TYR A 217 -7.67 -2.72 0.81
CA TYR A 217 -8.20 -1.48 1.36
C TYR A 217 -8.34 -0.41 0.27
N CYS A 218 -7.30 -0.15 -0.50
CA CYS A 218 -7.33 0.79 -1.62
C CYS A 218 -8.41 0.41 -2.66
N GLU A 219 -8.46 -0.84 -3.11
CA GLU A 219 -9.49 -1.33 -4.03
C GLU A 219 -10.91 -1.00 -3.53
N LYS A 220 -11.19 -1.27 -2.26
CA LYS A 220 -12.51 -1.00 -1.68
C LYS A 220 -12.83 0.49 -1.65
N GLN A 221 -11.88 1.33 -1.27
CA GLN A 221 -12.09 2.77 -1.21
C GLN A 221 -12.27 3.37 -2.62
N TYR A 222 -11.51 2.90 -3.61
CA TYR A 222 -11.65 3.37 -4.99
C TYR A 222 -12.96 2.92 -5.65
N LYS A 223 -13.58 1.83 -5.24
CA LYS A 223 -14.95 1.49 -5.67
C LYS A 223 -15.96 2.57 -5.29
N PHE A 224 -15.80 3.21 -4.12
CA PHE A 224 -16.62 4.35 -3.75
C PHE A 224 -16.26 5.61 -4.54
N VAL A 225 -14.97 5.91 -4.68
CA VAL A 225 -14.51 7.06 -5.49
C VAL A 225 -15.09 6.98 -6.88
N ASN A 226 -14.93 5.85 -7.57
CA ASN A 226 -15.43 5.64 -8.93
C ASN A 226 -16.95 5.74 -8.99
N TYR A 227 -17.67 5.15 -8.04
CA TYR A 227 -19.13 5.27 -7.96
C TYR A 227 -19.58 6.74 -7.83
N TYR A 228 -18.91 7.56 -7.01
CA TYR A 228 -19.26 8.97 -6.84
C TYR A 228 -18.95 9.81 -8.09
N GLN A 229 -17.89 9.48 -8.79
CA GLN A 229 -17.50 10.17 -10.03
C GLN A 229 -18.45 9.85 -11.19
N GLU A 230 -18.87 8.59 -11.31
CA GLU A 230 -19.76 8.13 -12.38
C GLU A 230 -21.23 8.50 -12.15
N TYR A 231 -21.59 8.91 -10.95
CA TYR A 231 -22.97 9.27 -10.63
C TYR A 231 -23.39 10.53 -11.40
N GLN A 232 -24.36 10.35 -12.30
CA GLN A 232 -24.91 11.42 -13.15
C GLN A 232 -26.22 11.96 -12.62
#